data_e2a5b976e1ee29ffc2a6fe4e1ad161e4
#
_entry.id   e2a5b976e1ee29ffc2a6fe4e1ad161e4
#
_cell.length_a   1.000
_cell.length_b   1.000
_cell.length_c   1.000
_cell.angle_alpha   90.00
_cell.angle_beta   90.00
_cell.angle_gamma   90.00
#
_symmetry.space_group_name_H-M   'P 1'
#
loop_
_entity.id
_entity.type
_entity.pdbx_description
1 polymer ?
#
loop_
_entity_poly.entity_id
_entity_poly.type
_entity_poly.pdbx_seq_one_letter_code
_entity_poly.pdbx_strand_id
1 'polypeptide(L)'
;ALDYVINIHNPKRIAFRDKTLAILEADMNINTDVKLKYSHKKKSVSNSYKRFKGEIKGLNKLNAIAAKQDLEKKFTEAALNSSPHSEKYGDIIFKLEKLYKEKEKYSMARAYFLEFMYYSGPDMMNFAVGFRPIVGQLSSHSENTVEVDKAVARLKLKSKNYFKNLHLPTEKKLFAQLLQVYYENVDKSLHGKAFDLLEGKYKMDYKKFTNYIYSKTSFVNQEKCTNILNNMNESTAIALKKDVGYQVMNSIATAYYEMVKPRQAEYANDIEQLSKYYVEGLQILLPNEKKYY
;
A
#
# COMPACT_ATOMS: atom_id res chain seq x y z
N ALA A 1 -2.66 3.98 -18.91
CA ALA A 1 -2.58 4.48 -17.51
C ALA A 1 -3.95 4.86 -16.95
N LEU A 2 -4.77 5.67 -17.64
CA LEU A 2 -6.09 6.09 -17.15
C LEU A 2 -7.05 4.92 -16.96
N ASP A 3 -7.10 3.99 -17.91
CA ASP A 3 -7.92 2.78 -17.82
C ASP A 3 -7.59 1.98 -16.55
N TYR A 4 -6.32 1.74 -16.27
CA TYR A 4 -5.87 1.08 -15.04
C TYR A 4 -6.35 1.80 -13.78
N VAL A 5 -6.25 3.15 -13.73
CA VAL A 5 -6.69 3.94 -12.57
C VAL A 5 -8.19 3.83 -12.35
N ILE A 6 -8.98 3.95 -13.43
CA ILE A 6 -10.44 4.00 -13.36
C ILE A 6 -11.04 2.61 -13.10
N ASN A 7 -10.56 1.58 -13.81
CA ASN A 7 -11.20 0.27 -13.83
C ASN A 7 -10.56 -0.75 -12.89
N ILE A 8 -9.31 -0.53 -12.43
CA ILE A 8 -8.59 -1.49 -11.60
C ILE A 8 -8.12 -0.86 -10.28
N HIS A 9 -7.25 0.13 -10.33
CA HIS A 9 -6.56 0.63 -9.14
C HIS A 9 -7.51 1.28 -8.13
N ASN A 10 -8.30 2.27 -8.54
CA ASN A 10 -9.22 2.96 -7.64
C ASN A 10 -10.36 2.05 -7.16
N PRO A 11 -11.04 1.23 -8.00
CA PRO A 11 -12.05 0.29 -7.54
C PRO A 11 -11.54 -0.68 -6.47
N LYS A 12 -10.33 -1.23 -6.62
CA LYS A 12 -9.74 -2.13 -5.64
C LYS A 12 -9.47 -1.45 -4.29
N ARG A 13 -8.96 -0.22 -4.32
CA ARG A 13 -8.75 0.59 -3.10
C ARG A 13 -10.07 1.02 -2.46
N ILE A 14 -11.09 1.33 -3.26
CA ILE A 14 -12.45 1.59 -2.79
C ILE A 14 -12.98 0.37 -2.05
N ALA A 15 -12.90 -0.83 -2.63
CA ALA A 15 -13.36 -2.07 -2.02
C ALA A 15 -12.65 -2.38 -0.69
N PHE A 16 -11.33 -2.15 -0.60
CA PHE A 16 -10.59 -2.29 0.65
C PHE A 16 -11.10 -1.33 1.73
N ARG A 17 -11.34 -0.07 1.37
CA ARG A 17 -11.83 0.97 2.29
C ARG A 17 -13.29 0.78 2.67
N ASP A 18 -14.13 0.29 1.76
CA ASP A 18 -15.51 -0.11 2.06
C ASP A 18 -15.53 -1.14 3.18
N LYS A 19 -14.67 -2.16 3.09
CA LYS A 19 -14.57 -3.19 4.13
C LYS A 19 -14.17 -2.57 5.48
N THR A 20 -13.17 -1.69 5.47
CA THR A 20 -12.75 -0.96 6.68
C THR A 20 -13.89 -0.13 7.27
N LEU A 21 -14.58 0.66 6.43
CA LEU A 21 -15.67 1.52 6.87
C LEU A 21 -16.85 0.72 7.43
N ALA A 22 -17.21 -0.40 6.79
CA ALA A 22 -18.28 -1.28 7.25
C ALA A 22 -18.00 -1.84 8.66
N ILE A 23 -16.77 -2.29 8.93
CA ILE A 23 -16.34 -2.79 10.24
C ILE A 23 -16.43 -1.67 11.29
N LEU A 24 -15.86 -0.49 10.96
CA LEU A 24 -15.85 0.64 11.88
C LEU A 24 -17.26 1.13 12.18
N GLU A 25 -18.13 1.24 11.18
CA GLU A 25 -19.51 1.67 11.36
C GLU A 25 -20.31 0.71 12.23
N ALA A 26 -20.19 -0.58 11.97
CA ALA A 26 -20.89 -1.59 12.78
C ALA A 26 -20.48 -1.50 14.26
N ASP A 27 -19.19 -1.41 14.57
CA ASP A 27 -18.70 -1.36 15.94
C ASP A 27 -18.98 -0.01 16.63
N MET A 28 -18.87 1.10 15.89
CA MET A 28 -19.15 2.45 16.39
C MET A 28 -20.64 2.68 16.70
N ASN A 29 -21.54 1.98 16.02
CA ASN A 29 -22.98 2.11 16.25
C ASN A 29 -23.44 1.43 17.55
N ILE A 30 -22.71 0.44 18.03
CA ILE A 30 -23.05 -0.32 19.24
C ILE A 30 -22.24 0.08 20.47
N ASN A 31 -21.15 0.86 20.29
CA ASN A 31 -20.24 1.20 21.37
C ASN A 31 -19.72 2.65 21.23
N THR A 32 -20.11 3.52 22.16
CA THR A 32 -19.72 4.93 22.19
C THR A 32 -18.21 5.12 22.39
N ASP A 33 -17.54 4.28 23.18
CA ASP A 33 -16.09 4.33 23.36
C ASP A 33 -15.37 4.03 22.02
N VAL A 34 -15.83 3.03 21.28
CA VAL A 34 -15.32 2.74 19.92
C VAL A 34 -15.57 3.92 19.00
N LYS A 35 -16.73 4.55 19.09
CA LYS A 35 -17.04 5.75 18.29
C LYS A 35 -16.05 6.88 18.55
N LEU A 36 -15.70 7.14 19.80
CA LEU A 36 -14.70 8.16 20.16
C LEU A 36 -13.31 7.79 19.63
N LYS A 37 -12.88 6.56 19.83
CA LYS A 37 -11.55 6.06 19.42
C LYS A 37 -11.32 6.06 17.91
N TYR A 38 -12.34 5.66 17.13
CA TYR A 38 -12.19 5.45 15.68
C TYR A 38 -12.78 6.56 14.80
N SER A 39 -13.39 7.62 15.36
CA SER A 39 -13.96 8.73 14.59
C SER A 39 -12.96 9.37 13.63
N HIS A 40 -11.72 9.62 14.09
CA HIS A 40 -10.67 10.21 13.24
C HIS A 40 -10.28 9.28 12.11
N LYS A 41 -10.06 7.98 12.38
CA LYS A 41 -9.73 6.96 11.37
C LYS A 41 -10.84 6.84 10.34
N LYS A 42 -12.11 6.71 10.79
CA LYS A 42 -13.27 6.67 9.90
C LYS A 42 -13.32 7.87 8.98
N LYS A 43 -13.14 9.10 9.51
CA LYS A 43 -13.12 10.33 8.72
C LYS A 43 -12.00 10.31 7.66
N SER A 44 -10.79 9.93 8.03
CA SER A 44 -9.64 9.85 7.11
C SER A 44 -9.87 8.84 5.98
N VAL A 45 -10.32 7.63 6.33
CA VAL A 45 -10.65 6.58 5.34
C VAL A 45 -11.77 7.02 4.42
N SER A 46 -12.85 7.60 4.97
CA SER A 46 -14.02 8.09 4.21
C SER A 46 -13.66 9.22 3.24
N ASN A 47 -12.80 10.17 3.63
CA ASN A 47 -12.37 11.26 2.76
C ASN A 47 -11.65 10.73 1.51
N SER A 48 -10.72 9.82 1.69
CA SER A 48 -10.00 9.22 0.56
C SER A 48 -10.91 8.31 -0.29
N TYR A 49 -11.83 7.58 0.33
CA TYR A 49 -12.86 6.81 -0.35
C TYR A 49 -13.71 7.68 -1.28
N LYS A 50 -14.22 8.80 -0.76
CA LYS A 50 -15.00 9.77 -1.55
C LYS A 50 -14.19 10.38 -2.67
N ARG A 51 -12.91 10.69 -2.43
CA ARG A 51 -11.99 11.20 -3.45
C ARG A 51 -11.84 10.23 -4.60
N PHE A 52 -11.58 8.94 -4.35
CA PHE A 52 -11.45 7.94 -5.43
C PHE A 52 -12.74 7.77 -6.23
N LYS A 53 -13.89 7.76 -5.55
CA LYS A 53 -15.20 7.73 -6.25
C LYS A 53 -15.43 8.98 -7.12
N GLY A 54 -15.08 10.15 -6.60
CA GLY A 54 -15.17 11.42 -7.33
C GLY A 54 -14.26 11.45 -8.55
N GLU A 55 -13.02 10.95 -8.42
CA GLU A 55 -12.06 10.83 -9.51
C GLU A 55 -12.57 9.94 -10.64
N ILE A 56 -13.05 8.74 -10.32
CA ILE A 56 -13.66 7.83 -11.31
C ILE A 56 -14.85 8.52 -12.01
N LYS A 57 -15.76 9.11 -11.22
CA LYS A 57 -16.94 9.79 -11.77
C LYS A 57 -16.56 10.95 -12.68
N GLY A 58 -15.56 11.77 -12.28
CA GLY A 58 -15.09 12.91 -13.07
C GLY A 58 -14.48 12.47 -14.39
N LEU A 59 -13.58 11.50 -14.35
CA LEU A 59 -12.91 10.98 -15.56
C LEU A 59 -13.89 10.28 -16.52
N ASN A 60 -14.87 9.54 -15.99
CA ASN A 60 -15.93 8.94 -16.82
C ASN A 60 -16.83 10.01 -17.47
N LYS A 61 -17.19 11.07 -16.71
CA LYS A 61 -18.00 12.18 -17.27
C LYS A 61 -17.27 12.90 -18.42
N LEU A 62 -15.95 12.99 -18.34
CA LEU A 62 -15.12 13.57 -19.39
C LEU A 62 -14.83 12.60 -20.55
N ASN A 63 -15.32 11.37 -20.47
CA ASN A 63 -14.98 10.30 -21.42
C ASN A 63 -13.45 10.17 -21.64
N ALA A 64 -12.68 10.32 -20.56
CA ALA A 64 -11.23 10.51 -20.59
C ALA A 64 -10.48 9.33 -21.21
N ILE A 65 -10.98 8.10 -21.02
CA ILE A 65 -10.38 6.89 -21.62
C ILE A 65 -10.48 6.96 -23.14
N ALA A 66 -11.68 7.17 -23.69
CA ALA A 66 -11.89 7.21 -25.14
C ALA A 66 -11.13 8.37 -25.79
N ALA A 67 -11.14 9.55 -25.17
CA ALA A 67 -10.37 10.70 -25.66
C ALA A 67 -8.87 10.41 -25.71
N LYS A 68 -8.34 9.71 -24.68
CA LYS A 68 -6.93 9.32 -24.65
C LYS A 68 -6.60 8.26 -25.70
N GLN A 69 -7.45 7.27 -25.88
CA GLN A 69 -7.29 6.22 -26.89
C GLN A 69 -7.34 6.78 -28.32
N ASP A 70 -8.23 7.73 -28.60
CA ASP A 70 -8.29 8.43 -29.90
C ASP A 70 -6.99 9.20 -30.18
N LEU A 71 -6.46 9.93 -29.17
CA LEU A 71 -5.19 10.64 -29.30
C LEU A 71 -4.02 9.67 -29.54
N GLU A 72 -3.96 8.56 -28.80
CA GLU A 72 -2.92 7.53 -28.95
C GLU A 72 -2.98 6.85 -30.34
N LYS A 73 -4.18 6.60 -30.86
CA LYS A 73 -4.38 6.08 -32.21
C LYS A 73 -3.88 7.07 -33.27
N LYS A 74 -4.31 8.34 -33.22
CA LYS A 74 -3.84 9.41 -34.12
C LYS A 74 -2.32 9.57 -34.09
N PHE A 75 -1.74 9.51 -32.90
CA PHE A 75 -0.29 9.57 -32.71
C PHE A 75 0.43 8.42 -33.42
N THR A 76 -0.03 7.19 -33.22
CA THR A 76 0.56 6.00 -33.84
C THR A 76 0.44 6.06 -35.37
N GLU A 77 -0.73 6.43 -35.90
CA GLU A 77 -0.94 6.59 -37.35
C GLU A 77 -0.03 7.68 -37.95
N ALA A 78 0.09 8.84 -37.30
CA ALA A 78 0.99 9.92 -37.74
C ALA A 78 2.46 9.51 -37.71
N ALA A 79 2.88 8.77 -36.68
CA ALA A 79 4.26 8.28 -36.56
C ALA A 79 4.60 7.25 -37.66
N LEU A 80 3.71 6.30 -37.93
CA LEU A 80 3.94 5.24 -38.93
C LEU A 80 3.93 5.79 -40.36
N ASN A 81 3.14 6.81 -40.64
CA ASN A 81 3.06 7.46 -41.96
C ASN A 81 4.20 8.46 -42.23
N SER A 82 5.09 8.70 -41.27
CA SER A 82 6.20 9.64 -41.39
C SER A 82 7.53 8.91 -41.40
N SER A 83 8.14 8.72 -42.56
CA SER A 83 9.39 7.96 -42.75
C SER A 83 10.51 8.33 -41.76
N PRO A 84 10.78 9.62 -41.46
CA PRO A 84 11.84 9.96 -40.50
C PRO A 84 11.45 9.72 -39.03
N HIS A 85 10.16 9.47 -38.74
CA HIS A 85 9.64 9.38 -37.35
C HIS A 85 9.14 8.00 -36.96
N SER A 86 8.90 7.11 -37.92
CA SER A 86 8.35 5.77 -37.67
C SER A 86 9.26 4.91 -36.79
N GLU A 87 10.57 4.98 -36.99
CA GLU A 87 11.54 4.25 -36.18
C GLU A 87 11.57 4.72 -34.73
N LYS A 88 11.46 6.02 -34.50
CA LYS A 88 11.56 6.61 -33.16
C LYS A 88 10.25 6.54 -32.37
N TYR A 89 9.09 6.75 -33.02
CA TYR A 89 7.83 6.94 -32.34
C TYR A 89 6.76 5.86 -32.63
N GLY A 90 6.92 5.06 -33.66
CA GLY A 90 5.87 4.16 -34.16
C GLY A 90 5.40 3.09 -33.19
N ASP A 91 6.26 2.65 -32.28
CA ASP A 91 5.96 1.57 -31.32
C ASP A 91 5.83 2.04 -29.87
N ILE A 92 5.90 3.35 -29.61
CA ILE A 92 5.89 3.90 -28.24
C ILE A 92 4.64 3.50 -27.48
N ILE A 93 3.46 3.62 -28.09
CA ILE A 93 2.18 3.29 -27.41
C ILE A 93 2.15 1.81 -27.06
N PHE A 94 2.52 0.93 -27.99
CA PHE A 94 2.60 -0.50 -27.74
C PHE A 94 3.57 -0.84 -26.60
N LYS A 95 4.75 -0.23 -26.58
CA LYS A 95 5.74 -0.42 -25.49
C LYS A 95 5.21 0.06 -24.14
N LEU A 96 4.54 1.23 -24.11
CA LEU A 96 3.91 1.75 -22.90
C LEU A 96 2.82 0.80 -22.38
N GLU A 97 1.92 0.34 -23.24
CA GLU A 97 0.85 -0.62 -22.87
C GLU A 97 1.44 -1.90 -22.26
N LYS A 98 2.47 -2.47 -22.90
CA LYS A 98 3.18 -3.65 -22.39
C LYS A 98 3.75 -3.40 -20.99
N LEU A 99 4.47 -2.29 -20.79
CA LEU A 99 5.06 -1.94 -19.48
C LEU A 99 4.00 -1.73 -18.41
N TYR A 100 2.89 -1.05 -18.73
CA TYR A 100 1.79 -0.88 -17.78
C TYR A 100 1.15 -2.21 -17.38
N LYS A 101 0.98 -3.13 -18.31
CA LYS A 101 0.43 -4.47 -18.05
C LYS A 101 1.37 -5.29 -17.15
N GLU A 102 2.66 -5.29 -17.46
CA GLU A 102 3.67 -6.00 -16.67
C GLU A 102 3.81 -5.41 -15.25
N LYS A 103 3.68 -4.08 -15.11
CA LYS A 103 3.74 -3.36 -13.84
C LYS A 103 2.51 -3.60 -12.97
N GLU A 104 1.37 -4.01 -13.53
CA GLU A 104 0.09 -4.04 -12.84
C GLU A 104 0.13 -4.80 -11.51
N LYS A 105 0.66 -6.04 -11.49
CA LYS A 105 0.75 -6.84 -10.27
C LYS A 105 1.55 -6.17 -9.14
N TYR A 106 2.64 -5.48 -9.50
CA TYR A 106 3.46 -4.74 -8.54
C TYR A 106 2.76 -3.47 -8.05
N SER A 107 2.02 -2.80 -8.94
CA SER A 107 1.22 -1.62 -8.58
C SER A 107 0.09 -1.98 -7.63
N MET A 108 -0.56 -3.12 -7.84
CA MET A 108 -1.58 -3.64 -6.94
C MET A 108 -1.00 -4.07 -5.61
N ALA A 109 0.11 -4.83 -5.60
CA ALA A 109 0.79 -5.21 -4.37
C ALA A 109 1.19 -3.99 -3.53
N ARG A 110 1.71 -2.93 -4.17
CA ARG A 110 2.01 -1.65 -3.50
C ARG A 110 0.75 -0.99 -2.93
N ALA A 111 -0.33 -0.95 -3.70
CA ALA A 111 -1.56 -0.32 -3.25
C ALA A 111 -2.13 -1.03 -2.00
N TYR A 112 -2.20 -2.35 -2.02
CA TYR A 112 -2.68 -3.15 -0.89
C TYR A 112 -1.72 -3.08 0.31
N PHE A 113 -0.42 -3.09 0.08
CA PHE A 113 0.57 -2.89 1.14
C PHE A 113 0.35 -1.56 1.87
N LEU A 114 0.19 -0.46 1.12
CA LEU A 114 -0.03 0.86 1.71
C LEU A 114 -1.39 0.96 2.42
N GLU A 115 -2.45 0.36 1.86
CA GLU A 115 -3.76 0.33 2.52
C GLU A 115 -3.70 -0.47 3.84
N PHE A 116 -3.08 -1.65 3.82
CA PHE A 116 -3.02 -2.53 4.99
C PHE A 116 -2.08 -2.01 6.08
N MET A 117 -0.92 -1.47 5.70
CA MET A 117 0.12 -1.07 6.65
C MET A 117 -0.05 0.36 7.17
N TYR A 118 -0.62 1.28 6.36
CA TYR A 118 -0.54 2.71 6.69
C TYR A 118 -1.86 3.46 6.68
N TYR A 119 -2.80 3.13 5.76
CA TYR A 119 -3.91 4.04 5.50
C TYR A 119 -5.25 3.62 6.10
N SER A 120 -5.65 2.38 5.89
CA SER A 120 -6.97 1.89 6.29
C SER A 120 -6.96 0.53 7.00
N GLY A 121 -5.79 -0.11 7.09
CA GLY A 121 -5.59 -1.37 7.80
C GLY A 121 -5.63 -1.25 9.33
N PRO A 122 -5.30 -2.33 10.04
CA PRO A 122 -5.23 -2.35 11.51
C PRO A 122 -4.18 -1.38 12.05
N ASP A 123 -4.49 -0.67 13.14
CA ASP A 123 -3.55 0.30 13.72
C ASP A 123 -2.31 -0.37 14.30
N MET A 124 -2.42 -1.64 14.72
CA MET A 124 -1.28 -2.44 15.17
C MET A 124 -0.21 -2.56 14.07
N MET A 125 -0.60 -2.78 12.80
CA MET A 125 0.35 -2.90 11.70
C MET A 125 1.09 -1.58 11.44
N ASN A 126 0.34 -0.46 11.48
CA ASN A 126 0.91 0.88 11.37
C ASN A 126 1.83 1.23 12.54
N PHE A 127 1.53 0.74 13.74
CA PHE A 127 2.40 0.93 14.91
C PHE A 127 3.67 0.07 14.80
N ALA A 128 3.50 -1.23 14.53
CA ALA A 128 4.59 -2.19 14.46
C ALA A 128 5.63 -1.87 13.37
N VAL A 129 5.21 -1.39 12.21
CA VAL A 129 6.13 -1.04 11.11
C VAL A 129 7.10 0.07 11.49
N GLY A 130 6.74 0.94 12.43
CA GLY A 130 7.64 1.97 12.95
C GLY A 130 8.88 1.44 13.69
N PHE A 131 8.84 0.20 14.18
CA PHE A 131 10.00 -0.44 14.83
C PHE A 131 11.00 -1.01 13.80
N ARG A 132 10.57 -1.25 12.55
CA ARG A 132 11.40 -1.91 11.55
C ARG A 132 12.75 -1.24 11.29
N PRO A 133 12.86 0.09 11.09
CA PRO A 133 14.14 0.75 10.88
C PRO A 133 15.04 0.66 12.12
N ILE A 134 14.48 0.78 13.33
CA ILE A 134 15.23 0.69 14.58
C ILE A 134 15.82 -0.72 14.75
N VAL A 135 14.98 -1.74 14.58
CA VAL A 135 15.39 -3.14 14.68
C VAL A 135 16.44 -3.47 13.61
N GLY A 136 16.30 -2.92 12.39
CA GLY A 136 17.28 -3.07 11.31
C GLY A 136 18.64 -2.49 11.69
N GLN A 137 18.69 -1.25 12.15
CA GLN A 137 19.93 -0.56 12.53
C GLN A 137 20.62 -1.24 13.71
N LEU A 138 19.91 -1.50 14.79
CA LEU A 138 20.48 -2.14 15.98
C LEU A 138 20.98 -3.56 15.72
N SER A 139 20.36 -4.28 14.78
CA SER A 139 20.79 -5.65 14.45
C SER A 139 21.93 -5.72 13.43
N SER A 140 22.26 -4.63 12.75
CA SER A 140 23.36 -4.54 11.79
C SER A 140 24.64 -3.94 12.40
N HIS A 141 24.69 -3.76 13.73
CA HIS A 141 25.79 -3.11 14.46
C HIS A 141 26.10 -1.70 13.89
N SER A 142 25.10 -1.03 13.32
CA SER A 142 25.24 0.33 12.82
C SER A 142 25.33 1.30 13.99
N GLU A 143 26.42 2.07 14.06
CA GLU A 143 26.70 3.02 15.16
C GLU A 143 25.86 4.31 15.13
N ASN A 144 24.83 4.41 14.28
CA ASN A 144 24.02 5.62 14.19
C ASN A 144 23.00 5.72 15.33
N THR A 145 23.50 5.88 16.56
CA THR A 145 22.68 5.99 17.78
C THR A 145 21.72 7.18 17.75
N VAL A 146 22.12 8.31 17.16
CA VAL A 146 21.30 9.54 17.08
C VAL A 146 20.01 9.31 16.29
N GLU A 147 20.06 8.61 15.15
CA GLU A 147 18.86 8.31 14.38
C GLU A 147 17.97 7.26 15.05
N VAL A 148 18.57 6.31 15.76
CA VAL A 148 17.83 5.34 16.59
C VAL A 148 17.09 6.07 17.70
N ASP A 149 17.74 6.96 18.44
CA ASP A 149 17.13 7.71 19.55
C ASP A 149 15.98 8.61 19.07
N LYS A 150 16.14 9.29 17.94
CA LYS A 150 15.06 10.07 17.30
C LYS A 150 13.88 9.18 16.91
N ALA A 151 14.14 8.02 16.34
CA ALA A 151 13.10 7.09 15.94
C ALA A 151 12.37 6.51 17.16
N VAL A 152 13.07 6.16 18.22
CA VAL A 152 12.52 5.72 19.51
C VAL A 152 11.64 6.81 20.12
N ALA A 153 12.12 8.07 20.15
CA ALA A 153 11.35 9.19 20.66
C ALA A 153 10.02 9.39 19.89
N ARG A 154 10.06 9.31 18.55
CA ARG A 154 8.84 9.36 17.72
C ARG A 154 7.89 8.21 18.05
N LEU A 155 8.39 6.99 18.23
CA LEU A 155 7.57 5.84 18.58
C LEU A 155 6.97 5.96 19.99
N LYS A 156 7.67 6.53 20.95
CA LYS A 156 7.11 6.82 22.29
C LYS A 156 5.91 7.76 22.22
N LEU A 157 5.98 8.80 21.38
CA LEU A 157 4.84 9.70 21.15
C LEU A 157 3.69 8.98 20.44
N LYS A 158 4.00 8.21 19.38
CA LYS A 158 3.02 7.44 18.63
C LYS A 158 2.33 6.39 19.52
N SER A 159 3.07 5.73 20.41
CA SER A 159 2.58 4.72 21.35
C SER A 159 1.45 5.25 22.24
N LYS A 160 1.58 6.47 22.76
CA LYS A 160 0.53 7.09 23.59
C LYS A 160 -0.81 7.19 22.86
N ASN A 161 -0.79 7.68 21.62
CA ASN A 161 -2.00 7.80 20.81
C ASN A 161 -2.54 6.44 20.36
N TYR A 162 -1.67 5.50 20.02
CA TYR A 162 -2.04 4.16 19.62
C TYR A 162 -2.80 3.45 20.75
N PHE A 163 -2.24 3.36 21.95
CA PHE A 163 -2.89 2.67 23.07
C PHE A 163 -4.15 3.40 23.57
N LYS A 164 -4.16 4.73 23.52
CA LYS A 164 -5.38 5.51 23.85
C LYS A 164 -6.56 5.12 22.94
N ASN A 165 -6.30 4.86 21.67
CA ASN A 165 -7.35 4.56 20.68
C ASN A 165 -7.54 3.06 20.42
N LEU A 166 -6.71 2.20 21.01
CA LEU A 166 -6.79 0.76 20.77
C LEU A 166 -8.08 0.17 21.34
N HIS A 167 -8.84 -0.53 20.49
CA HIS A 167 -9.95 -1.38 20.88
C HIS A 167 -9.75 -2.76 20.24
N LEU A 168 -9.29 -3.71 21.05
CA LEU A 168 -8.86 -5.04 20.57
C LEU A 168 -9.92 -5.80 19.76
N PRO A 169 -11.22 -5.82 20.12
CA PRO A 169 -12.22 -6.50 19.31
C PRO A 169 -12.31 -5.93 17.88
N THR A 170 -12.34 -4.60 17.73
CA THR A 170 -12.37 -3.93 16.41
C THR A 170 -11.08 -4.17 15.63
N GLU A 171 -9.92 -4.05 16.30
CA GLU A 171 -8.61 -4.32 15.68
C GLU A 171 -8.51 -5.72 15.11
N LYS A 172 -8.96 -6.74 15.87
CA LYS A 172 -8.98 -8.13 15.40
C LYS A 172 -9.89 -8.32 14.19
N LYS A 173 -11.05 -7.66 14.15
CA LYS A 173 -11.95 -7.71 12.99
C LYS A 173 -11.29 -7.07 11.77
N LEU A 174 -10.68 -5.89 11.93
CA LEU A 174 -9.93 -5.21 10.88
C LEU A 174 -8.80 -6.10 10.37
N PHE A 175 -7.98 -6.65 11.26
CA PHE A 175 -6.86 -7.49 10.89
C PHE A 175 -7.30 -8.73 10.10
N ALA A 176 -8.24 -9.51 10.63
CA ALA A 176 -8.68 -10.75 9.99
C ALA A 176 -9.27 -10.51 8.59
N GLN A 177 -10.20 -9.54 8.49
CA GLN A 177 -10.91 -9.31 7.24
C GLN A 177 -10.04 -8.61 6.19
N LEU A 178 -9.18 -7.66 6.59
CA LEU A 178 -8.33 -6.94 5.66
C LEU A 178 -7.09 -7.75 5.25
N LEU A 179 -6.60 -8.66 6.12
CA LEU A 179 -5.57 -9.62 5.73
C LEU A 179 -6.11 -10.58 4.66
N GLN A 180 -7.37 -11.02 4.78
CA GLN A 180 -8.03 -11.81 3.75
C GLN A 180 -8.09 -11.05 2.43
N VAL A 181 -8.54 -9.79 2.44
CA VAL A 181 -8.58 -8.95 1.23
C VAL A 181 -7.19 -8.78 0.63
N TYR A 182 -6.15 -8.58 1.46
CA TYR A 182 -4.76 -8.52 1.00
C TYR A 182 -4.35 -9.82 0.31
N TYR A 183 -4.54 -10.96 0.97
CA TYR A 183 -4.16 -12.27 0.45
C TYR A 183 -4.83 -12.59 -0.90
N GLU A 184 -6.12 -12.33 -1.02
CA GLU A 184 -6.91 -12.65 -2.20
C GLU A 184 -6.60 -11.75 -3.42
N ASN A 185 -6.03 -10.55 -3.21
CA ASN A 185 -5.84 -9.57 -4.27
C ASN A 185 -4.37 -9.23 -4.59
N VAL A 186 -3.44 -9.65 -3.77
CA VAL A 186 -2.01 -9.56 -4.08
C VAL A 186 -1.57 -10.86 -4.72
N ASP A 187 -0.78 -10.77 -5.80
CA ASP A 187 -0.23 -11.95 -6.47
C ASP A 187 0.56 -12.82 -5.47
N LYS A 188 0.31 -14.12 -5.47
CA LYS A 188 0.93 -15.06 -4.53
C LYS A 188 2.45 -15.05 -4.57
N SER A 189 3.05 -14.81 -5.75
CA SER A 189 4.50 -14.70 -5.89
C SER A 189 5.11 -13.51 -5.13
N LEU A 190 4.27 -12.58 -4.66
CA LEU A 190 4.64 -11.38 -3.90
C LEU A 190 4.20 -11.47 -2.43
N HIS A 191 3.73 -12.62 -1.98
CA HIS A 191 3.38 -12.84 -0.59
C HIS A 191 4.62 -12.98 0.29
N GLY A 192 4.54 -12.46 1.51
CA GLY A 192 5.57 -12.66 2.53
C GLY A 192 5.39 -14.02 3.24
N LYS A 193 6.47 -14.55 3.81
CA LYS A 193 6.51 -15.86 4.50
C LYS A 193 5.50 -16.04 5.64
N ALA A 194 4.92 -14.97 6.18
CA ALA A 194 3.85 -15.06 7.17
C ALA A 194 2.61 -15.79 6.66
N PHE A 195 2.39 -15.76 5.34
CA PHE A 195 1.27 -16.48 4.71
C PHE A 195 1.47 -17.99 4.67
N ASP A 196 2.70 -18.49 4.69
CA ASP A 196 2.99 -19.93 4.81
C ASP A 196 2.41 -20.52 6.11
N LEU A 197 2.48 -19.71 7.20
CA LEU A 197 1.91 -20.10 8.49
C LEU A 197 0.36 -20.08 8.44
N LEU A 198 -0.23 -19.09 7.79
CA LEU A 198 -1.68 -19.00 7.59
C LEU A 198 -2.21 -20.18 6.78
N GLU A 199 -1.55 -20.52 5.67
CA GLU A 199 -1.92 -21.63 4.79
C GLU A 199 -1.69 -22.99 5.47
N GLY A 200 -0.50 -23.21 6.00
CA GLY A 200 -0.06 -24.47 6.57
C GLY A 200 -0.76 -24.83 7.87
N LYS A 201 -0.55 -24.04 8.93
CA LYS A 201 -1.03 -24.33 10.28
C LYS A 201 -2.49 -23.93 10.49
N TYR A 202 -2.88 -22.78 9.95
CA TYR A 202 -4.21 -22.20 10.20
C TYR A 202 -5.24 -22.52 9.10
N LYS A 203 -4.82 -23.20 8.00
CA LYS A 203 -5.73 -23.63 6.92
C LYS A 203 -6.64 -22.51 6.43
N MET A 204 -6.09 -21.31 6.27
CA MET A 204 -6.81 -20.09 5.85
C MET A 204 -7.87 -19.60 6.84
N ASP A 205 -7.85 -20.06 8.09
CA ASP A 205 -8.72 -19.51 9.14
C ASP A 205 -8.12 -18.18 9.67
N TYR A 206 -8.47 -17.09 9.00
CA TYR A 206 -8.01 -15.74 9.33
C TYR A 206 -8.36 -15.32 10.77
N LYS A 207 -9.49 -15.79 11.30
CA LYS A 207 -9.91 -15.47 12.66
C LYS A 207 -9.03 -16.17 13.70
N LYS A 208 -8.75 -17.46 13.52
CA LYS A 208 -7.83 -18.22 14.41
C LYS A 208 -6.41 -17.64 14.32
N PHE A 209 -5.93 -17.37 13.10
CA PHE A 209 -4.62 -16.75 12.90
C PHE A 209 -4.51 -15.39 13.59
N THR A 210 -5.50 -14.54 13.44
CA THR A 210 -5.58 -13.23 14.11
C THR A 210 -5.57 -13.40 15.63
N ASN A 211 -6.38 -14.29 16.18
CA ASN A 211 -6.41 -14.53 17.62
C ASN A 211 -5.06 -15.01 18.16
N TYR A 212 -4.36 -15.86 17.41
CA TYR A 212 -3.00 -16.28 17.78
C TYR A 212 -2.06 -15.08 17.85
N ILE A 213 -2.01 -14.24 16.80
CA ILE A 213 -1.12 -13.07 16.75
C ILE A 213 -1.41 -12.12 17.91
N TYR A 214 -2.67 -11.73 18.08
CA TYR A 214 -3.07 -10.77 19.12
C TYR A 214 -2.95 -11.32 20.56
N SER A 215 -2.90 -12.63 20.73
CA SER A 215 -2.65 -13.25 22.06
C SER A 215 -1.17 -13.30 22.45
N LYS A 216 -0.25 -13.19 21.48
CA LYS A 216 1.18 -13.41 21.69
C LYS A 216 2.02 -12.15 21.52
N THR A 217 1.59 -11.19 20.70
CA THR A 217 2.36 -9.97 20.42
C THR A 217 2.43 -9.03 21.60
N SER A 218 3.56 -8.36 21.75
CA SER A 218 3.75 -7.28 22.70
C SER A 218 3.01 -6.00 22.30
N PHE A 219 2.69 -5.82 21.01
CA PHE A 219 2.08 -4.60 20.49
C PHE A 219 0.64 -4.33 20.95
N VAL A 220 0.01 -5.25 21.64
CA VAL A 220 -1.31 -5.05 22.25
C VAL A 220 -1.26 -4.79 23.76
N ASN A 221 -0.06 -4.75 24.32
CA ASN A 221 0.16 -4.51 25.76
C ASN A 221 1.00 -3.24 25.95
N GLN A 222 0.37 -2.21 26.52
CA GLN A 222 0.98 -0.88 26.70
C GLN A 222 2.24 -0.94 27.55
N GLU A 223 2.21 -1.68 28.67
CA GLU A 223 3.33 -1.79 29.60
C GLU A 223 4.54 -2.45 28.91
N LYS A 224 4.31 -3.59 28.22
CA LYS A 224 5.38 -4.27 27.46
C LYS A 224 5.98 -3.37 26.40
N CYS A 225 5.15 -2.66 25.63
CA CYS A 225 5.64 -1.72 24.61
C CYS A 225 6.43 -0.55 25.22
N THR A 226 5.96 -0.01 26.34
CA THR A 226 6.66 1.06 27.06
C THR A 226 8.02 0.58 27.53
N ASN A 227 8.09 -0.62 28.12
CA ASN A 227 9.34 -1.22 28.54
C ASN A 227 10.31 -1.46 27.38
N ILE A 228 9.83 -2.01 26.25
CA ILE A 228 10.60 -2.19 25.02
C ILE A 228 11.19 -0.85 24.55
N LEU A 229 10.37 0.21 24.48
CA LEU A 229 10.81 1.52 24.01
C LEU A 229 11.76 2.24 24.97
N ASN A 230 11.64 1.99 26.28
CA ASN A 230 12.55 2.57 27.29
C ASN A 230 13.90 1.88 27.31
N ASN A 231 13.97 0.60 26.96
CA ASN A 231 15.16 -0.23 27.00
C ASN A 231 15.59 -0.67 25.58
N MET A 232 15.37 0.17 24.58
CA MET A 232 15.67 -0.16 23.19
C MET A 232 17.18 -0.22 22.95
N ASN A 233 17.67 -1.42 22.73
CA ASN A 233 19.06 -1.76 22.44
C ASN A 233 19.12 -2.99 21.53
N GLU A 234 20.31 -3.48 21.22
CA GLU A 234 20.49 -4.65 20.36
C GLU A 234 19.75 -5.90 20.86
N SER A 235 19.89 -6.21 22.19
CA SER A 235 19.22 -7.39 22.75
C SER A 235 17.69 -7.28 22.69
N THR A 236 17.14 -6.11 22.93
CA THR A 236 15.71 -5.81 22.80
C THR A 236 15.24 -5.92 21.34
N ALA A 237 16.05 -5.43 20.39
CA ALA A 237 15.77 -5.56 18.96
C ALA A 237 15.76 -7.03 18.50
N ILE A 238 16.71 -7.84 18.98
CA ILE A 238 16.76 -9.29 18.72
C ILE A 238 15.52 -10.00 19.31
N ALA A 239 15.13 -9.63 20.54
CA ALA A 239 13.92 -10.18 21.16
C ALA A 239 12.66 -9.80 20.38
N LEU A 240 12.58 -8.55 19.89
CA LEU A 240 11.44 -8.07 19.11
C LEU A 240 11.30 -8.77 17.77
N LYS A 241 12.40 -9.22 17.13
CA LYS A 241 12.35 -10.06 15.93
C LYS A 241 11.62 -11.40 16.15
N LYS A 242 11.50 -11.85 17.41
CA LYS A 242 10.77 -13.08 17.78
C LYS A 242 9.30 -12.80 18.12
N ASP A 243 8.90 -11.53 18.26
CA ASP A 243 7.49 -11.16 18.49
C ASP A 243 6.64 -11.50 17.26
N VAL A 244 5.52 -12.19 17.50
CA VAL A 244 4.68 -12.72 16.40
C VAL A 244 4.07 -11.60 15.55
N GLY A 245 3.63 -10.50 16.18
CA GLY A 245 3.10 -9.33 15.46
C GLY A 245 4.18 -8.67 14.62
N TYR A 246 5.40 -8.54 15.16
CA TYR A 246 6.55 -8.04 14.42
C TYR A 246 6.89 -8.96 13.24
N GLN A 247 6.91 -10.28 13.42
CA GLN A 247 7.20 -11.24 12.36
C GLN A 247 6.22 -11.11 11.19
N VAL A 248 4.92 -11.04 11.47
CA VAL A 248 3.90 -10.88 10.41
C VAL A 248 4.05 -9.55 9.69
N MET A 249 4.17 -8.45 10.44
CA MET A 249 4.41 -7.13 9.86
C MET A 249 5.67 -7.11 9.01
N ASN A 250 6.80 -7.61 9.56
CA ASN A 250 8.08 -7.57 8.87
C ASN A 250 8.09 -8.47 7.62
N SER A 251 7.42 -9.62 7.65
CA SER A 251 7.27 -10.49 6.49
C SER A 251 6.58 -9.80 5.32
N ILE A 252 5.45 -9.14 5.57
CA ILE A 252 4.72 -8.37 4.55
C ILE A 252 5.57 -7.18 4.07
N ALA A 253 6.23 -6.47 4.98
CA ALA A 253 7.08 -5.33 4.64
C ALA A 253 8.30 -5.75 3.82
N THR A 254 8.96 -6.86 4.17
CA THR A 254 10.11 -7.40 3.44
C THR A 254 9.71 -7.79 2.03
N ALA A 255 8.60 -8.49 1.84
CA ALA A 255 8.08 -8.81 0.52
C ALA A 255 7.87 -7.55 -0.34
N TYR A 256 7.30 -6.50 0.24
CA TYR A 256 7.14 -5.23 -0.46
C TYR A 256 8.49 -4.57 -0.81
N TYR A 257 9.39 -4.43 0.15
CA TYR A 257 10.64 -3.69 -0.06
C TYR A 257 11.64 -4.43 -0.97
N GLU A 258 11.64 -5.76 -0.96
CA GLU A 258 12.59 -6.59 -1.72
C GLU A 258 12.04 -7.03 -3.09
N MET A 259 10.74 -7.33 -3.19
CA MET A 259 10.16 -7.87 -4.43
C MET A 259 9.33 -6.84 -5.22
N VAL A 260 8.65 -5.91 -4.54
CA VAL A 260 7.71 -4.99 -5.19
C VAL A 260 8.36 -3.65 -5.51
N LYS A 261 8.97 -3.00 -4.51
CA LYS A 261 9.51 -1.63 -4.65
C LYS A 261 10.59 -1.50 -5.73
N PRO A 262 11.57 -2.42 -5.86
CA PRO A 262 12.59 -2.34 -6.91
C PRO A 262 11.98 -2.43 -8.31
N ARG A 263 11.07 -3.40 -8.52
CA ARG A 263 10.37 -3.55 -9.81
C ARG A 263 9.50 -2.35 -10.17
N GLN A 264 8.85 -1.76 -9.18
CA GLN A 264 8.11 -0.51 -9.38
C GLN A 264 9.02 0.63 -9.87
N ALA A 265 10.24 0.73 -9.35
CA ALA A 265 11.20 1.75 -9.74
C ALA A 265 11.73 1.51 -11.17
N GLU A 266 12.06 0.26 -11.54
CA GLU A 266 12.47 -0.13 -12.89
C GLU A 266 11.41 0.28 -13.91
N TYR A 267 10.16 -0.19 -13.73
CA TYR A 267 9.05 0.17 -14.63
C TYR A 267 8.75 1.67 -14.66
N ALA A 268 8.95 2.39 -13.55
CA ALA A 268 8.73 3.83 -13.51
C ALA A 268 9.74 4.56 -14.39
N ASN A 269 11.00 4.16 -14.36
CA ASN A 269 12.06 4.74 -15.19
C ASN A 269 11.80 4.50 -16.69
N ASP A 270 11.45 3.26 -17.08
CA ASP A 270 11.17 2.91 -18.46
C ASP A 270 9.95 3.67 -19.01
N ILE A 271 8.88 3.73 -18.21
CA ILE A 271 7.66 4.47 -18.55
C ILE A 271 7.96 5.98 -18.66
N GLU A 272 8.78 6.54 -17.78
CA GLU A 272 9.17 7.96 -17.85
C GLU A 272 9.93 8.26 -19.14
N GLN A 273 10.87 7.42 -19.52
CA GLN A 273 11.64 7.56 -20.77
C GLN A 273 10.71 7.54 -22.00
N LEU A 274 9.86 6.52 -22.11
CA LEU A 274 8.90 6.42 -23.21
C LEU A 274 7.89 7.56 -23.21
N SER A 275 7.48 8.03 -22.04
CA SER A 275 6.56 9.17 -21.91
C SER A 275 7.20 10.47 -22.40
N LYS A 276 8.50 10.67 -22.21
CA LYS A 276 9.23 11.82 -22.78
C LYS A 276 9.20 11.78 -24.30
N TYR A 277 9.47 10.59 -24.90
CA TYR A 277 9.37 10.44 -26.36
C TYR A 277 7.94 10.61 -26.87
N TYR A 278 6.95 10.12 -26.15
CA TYR A 278 5.56 10.32 -26.50
C TYR A 278 5.18 11.82 -26.52
N VAL A 279 5.58 12.58 -25.50
CA VAL A 279 5.31 14.03 -25.43
C VAL A 279 6.06 14.78 -26.54
N GLU A 280 7.33 14.45 -26.79
CA GLU A 280 8.11 15.00 -27.89
C GLU A 280 7.43 14.73 -29.23
N GLY A 281 7.07 13.47 -29.48
CA GLY A 281 6.40 13.07 -30.71
C GLY A 281 5.02 13.74 -30.90
N LEU A 282 4.23 13.93 -29.82
CA LEU A 282 2.99 14.68 -29.88
C LEU A 282 3.19 16.13 -30.35
N GLN A 283 4.30 16.77 -29.94
CA GLN A 283 4.59 18.15 -30.35
C GLN A 283 4.98 18.23 -31.82
N ILE A 284 5.66 17.22 -32.35
CA ILE A 284 6.15 17.18 -33.72
C ILE A 284 5.03 16.72 -34.69
N LEU A 285 4.38 15.62 -34.37
CA LEU A 285 3.46 14.91 -35.27
C LEU A 285 2.03 15.48 -35.22
N LEU A 286 1.61 15.99 -34.07
CA LEU A 286 0.26 16.50 -33.83
C LEU A 286 0.29 17.89 -33.16
N PRO A 287 0.90 18.92 -33.80
CA PRO A 287 1.11 20.24 -33.18
C PRO A 287 -0.20 20.97 -32.84
N ASN A 288 -1.27 20.70 -33.57
CA ASN A 288 -2.57 21.37 -33.43
C ASN A 288 -3.58 20.65 -32.53
N GLU A 289 -3.26 19.44 -32.06
CA GLU A 289 -4.13 18.72 -31.12
C GLU A 289 -4.08 19.32 -29.72
N LYS A 290 -5.25 19.38 -29.05
CA LYS A 290 -5.32 19.83 -27.65
C LYS A 290 -4.51 18.88 -26.75
N LYS A 291 -3.47 19.40 -26.16
CA LYS A 291 -2.57 18.62 -25.27
C LYS A 291 -3.06 18.79 -23.84
N TYR A 292 -3.61 17.69 -23.29
CA TYR A 292 -3.88 17.59 -21.86
C TYR A 292 -2.60 17.07 -21.19
N TYR A 293 -1.84 17.98 -20.59
CA TYR A 293 -0.66 17.66 -19.77
C TYR A 293 -1.08 17.32 -18.34
#